data_367f48a563c26a5ef9a9bed0a1c85053
#
_entry.id   367f48a563c26a5ef9a9bed0a1c85053
#
_cell.length_a   1.000
_cell.length_b   1.000
_cell.length_c   1.000
_cell.angle_alpha   90.00
_cell.angle_beta   90.00
_cell.angle_gamma   90.00
#
_symmetry.space_group_name_H-M   'P 1'
#
loop_
_entity.id
_entity.type
_entity.pdbx_description
1 polymer ?
#
loop_
_entity_poly.entity_id
_entity_poly.type
_entity_poly.pdbx_seq_one_letter_code
_entity_poly.pdbx_strand_id
1 'polypeptide(L)'
;ELGWTDVVLLERHTLTSGTTWHAAGLVGQLRATHNMTRLAAYSADLYHRLEHDMGHPTGFKKVGSLSVADNSERLEELVRGAGMARCFDVDIEVIDADELVERWPLINPEGIVGGVWIPSDGQASPVDTTMALAAVAKKNGAKVIEGISVKAIQTSNGRATGVDTDLGPIEAEYVVTAAGMWSHQLGRDVGVNIPLHA
;
A
#
# COMPACT_ATOMS: atom_id res chain seq x y z
N GLU A 1 -11.65 -12.95 3.19
CA GLU A 1 -10.73 -14.10 2.99
C GLU A 1 -10.37 -14.79 4.31
N LEU A 2 -10.24 -14.06 5.42
CA LEU A 2 -9.86 -14.61 6.72
C LEU A 2 -11.05 -15.05 7.59
N GLY A 3 -12.29 -14.98 7.10
CA GLY A 3 -13.49 -15.43 7.77
C GLY A 3 -14.11 -14.46 8.80
N TRP A 4 -13.61 -13.25 8.87
CA TRP A 4 -14.20 -12.22 9.72
C TRP A 4 -15.43 -11.62 9.02
N THR A 5 -16.59 -11.70 9.66
CA THR A 5 -17.87 -11.30 9.07
C THR A 5 -18.55 -10.13 9.78
N ASP A 6 -18.25 -9.92 11.07
CA ASP A 6 -18.77 -8.80 11.85
C ASP A 6 -17.70 -7.70 11.97
N VAL A 7 -17.53 -6.97 10.86
CA VAL A 7 -16.51 -5.91 10.72
C VAL A 7 -17.19 -4.60 10.40
N VAL A 8 -16.82 -3.54 11.12
CA VAL A 8 -17.18 -2.17 10.79
C VAL A 8 -15.92 -1.35 10.52
N LEU A 9 -15.91 -0.64 9.40
CA LEU A 9 -14.93 0.39 9.05
C LEU A 9 -15.57 1.75 9.24
N LEU A 10 -14.91 2.61 10.02
CA LEU A 10 -15.33 3.99 10.26
C LEU A 10 -14.39 4.93 9.54
N GLU A 11 -14.94 5.83 8.74
CA GLU A 11 -14.20 6.88 8.05
C GLU A 11 -14.74 8.25 8.51
N ARG A 12 -13.83 9.13 8.89
CA ARG A 12 -14.18 10.46 9.42
C ARG A 12 -14.89 11.35 8.40
N HIS A 13 -14.50 11.25 7.14
CA HIS A 13 -15.08 12.03 6.04
C HIS A 13 -15.70 11.09 5.01
N THR A 14 -15.15 11.07 3.79
CA THR A 14 -15.51 10.12 2.75
C THR A 14 -14.29 9.26 2.39
N LEU A 15 -14.51 8.05 1.94
CA LEU A 15 -13.43 7.21 1.46
C LEU A 15 -12.59 7.98 0.46
N THR A 16 -11.28 7.80 0.54
CA THR A 16 -10.25 8.45 -0.31
C THR A 16 -9.97 9.93 -0.05
N SER A 17 -10.77 10.64 0.72
CA SER A 17 -10.63 12.10 0.93
C SER A 17 -9.40 12.53 1.72
N GLY A 18 -8.71 11.59 2.39
CA GLY A 18 -7.48 11.86 3.13
C GLY A 18 -6.25 11.88 2.22
N THR A 19 -5.20 11.14 2.59
CA THR A 19 -3.95 11.07 1.82
C THR A 19 -4.03 10.18 0.57
N THR A 20 -5.05 9.35 0.45
CA THR A 20 -5.17 8.37 -0.62
C THR A 20 -5.14 9.00 -2.01
N TRP A 21 -5.94 10.03 -2.27
CA TRP A 21 -6.02 10.65 -3.59
C TRP A 21 -4.77 11.45 -3.99
N HIS A 22 -3.87 11.72 -3.03
CA HIS A 22 -2.58 12.34 -3.30
C HIS A 22 -1.50 11.32 -3.71
N ALA A 23 -1.75 10.01 -3.54
CA ALA A 23 -0.75 9.00 -3.85
C ALA A 23 -0.49 8.92 -5.35
N ALA A 24 0.78 8.76 -5.73
CA ALA A 24 1.20 8.68 -7.13
C ALA A 24 0.73 7.40 -7.84
N GLY A 25 0.26 6.40 -7.09
CA GLY A 25 -0.22 5.15 -7.64
C GLY A 25 0.88 4.18 -8.10
N LEU A 26 2.12 4.40 -7.71
CA LEU A 26 3.22 3.50 -8.05
C LEU A 26 3.13 2.21 -7.23
N VAL A 27 3.11 1.07 -7.91
CA VAL A 27 3.02 -0.26 -7.32
C VAL A 27 4.32 -1.01 -7.59
N GLY A 28 5.27 -0.86 -6.67
CA GLY A 28 6.56 -1.55 -6.73
C GLY A 28 6.59 -2.69 -5.74
N GLN A 29 7.19 -3.83 -6.11
CA GLN A 29 7.20 -5.04 -5.28
C GLN A 29 8.47 -5.15 -4.44
N LEU A 30 9.65 -4.86 -5.00
CA LEU A 30 10.90 -4.99 -4.27
C LEU A 30 10.99 -3.97 -3.12
N ARG A 31 11.28 -4.45 -1.93
CA ARG A 31 11.49 -3.68 -0.72
C ARG A 31 12.78 -4.12 -0.03
N ALA A 32 13.22 -3.34 0.96
CA ALA A 32 14.46 -3.59 1.70
C ALA A 32 14.46 -4.92 2.49
N THR A 33 13.32 -5.51 2.77
CA THR A 33 13.21 -6.78 3.51
C THR A 33 12.28 -7.76 2.82
N HIS A 34 12.51 -9.04 3.06
CA HIS A 34 11.67 -10.13 2.53
C HIS A 34 10.19 -9.97 2.90
N ASN A 35 9.88 -9.68 4.17
CA ASN A 35 8.49 -9.54 4.61
C ASN A 35 7.77 -8.39 3.92
N MET A 36 8.46 -7.25 3.73
CA MET A 36 7.89 -6.10 3.03
C MET A 36 7.73 -6.38 1.53
N THR A 37 8.66 -7.10 0.92
CA THR A 37 8.57 -7.54 -0.48
C THR A 37 7.38 -8.49 -0.67
N ARG A 38 7.20 -9.47 0.20
CA ARG A 38 6.03 -10.37 0.16
C ARG A 38 4.71 -9.62 0.31
N LEU A 39 4.64 -8.65 1.22
CA LEU A 39 3.44 -7.82 1.39
C LEU A 39 3.14 -6.99 0.14
N ALA A 40 4.16 -6.40 -0.46
CA ALA A 40 4.02 -5.62 -1.69
C ALA A 40 3.59 -6.48 -2.89
N ALA A 41 4.19 -7.67 -3.06
CA ALA A 41 3.82 -8.63 -4.08
C ALA A 41 2.37 -9.13 -3.91
N TYR A 42 1.97 -9.46 -2.67
CA TYR A 42 0.58 -9.80 -2.36
C TYR A 42 -0.39 -8.67 -2.72
N SER A 43 -0.01 -7.41 -2.44
CA SER A 43 -0.85 -6.25 -2.77
C SER A 43 -1.02 -6.08 -4.28
N ALA A 44 0.06 -6.24 -5.07
CA ALA A 44 0.00 -6.17 -6.52
C ALA A 44 -0.89 -7.28 -7.11
N ASP A 45 -0.77 -8.51 -6.60
CA ASP A 45 -1.64 -9.63 -6.98
C ASP A 45 -3.10 -9.36 -6.60
N LEU A 46 -3.35 -8.84 -5.40
CA LEU A 46 -4.70 -8.48 -4.96
C LEU A 46 -5.34 -7.43 -5.88
N TYR A 47 -4.60 -6.40 -6.30
CA TYR A 47 -5.14 -5.39 -7.21
C TYR A 47 -5.50 -5.98 -8.57
N HIS A 48 -4.68 -6.90 -9.07
CA HIS A 48 -4.99 -7.65 -10.29
C HIS A 48 -6.27 -8.47 -10.12
N ARG A 49 -6.40 -9.24 -9.04
CA ARG A 49 -7.58 -10.07 -8.76
C ARG A 49 -8.87 -9.26 -8.56
N LEU A 50 -8.78 -8.10 -7.90
CA LEU A 50 -9.93 -7.19 -7.75
C LEU A 50 -10.50 -6.78 -9.10
N GLU A 51 -9.63 -6.51 -10.07
CA GLU A 51 -10.04 -6.06 -11.41
C GLU A 51 -10.52 -7.24 -12.28
N HIS A 52 -9.74 -8.30 -12.39
CA HIS A 52 -9.98 -9.38 -13.33
C HIS A 52 -10.95 -10.45 -12.81
N ASP A 53 -10.86 -10.83 -11.55
CA ASP A 53 -11.65 -11.93 -10.99
C ASP A 53 -12.94 -11.43 -10.33
N MET A 54 -12.92 -10.22 -9.78
CA MET A 54 -14.03 -9.68 -9.00
C MET A 54 -14.78 -8.56 -9.71
N GLY A 55 -14.26 -8.06 -10.84
CA GLY A 55 -14.93 -7.05 -11.68
C GLY A 55 -14.93 -5.65 -11.07
N HIS A 56 -14.02 -5.35 -10.16
CA HIS A 56 -13.87 -4.04 -9.53
C HIS A 56 -12.63 -3.34 -10.06
N PRO A 57 -12.75 -2.25 -10.84
CA PRO A 57 -11.62 -1.58 -11.44
C PRO A 57 -10.67 -1.02 -10.36
N THR A 58 -9.39 -1.27 -10.53
CA THR A 58 -8.30 -0.71 -9.70
C THR A 58 -7.41 0.22 -10.51
N GLY A 59 -7.54 0.17 -11.83
CA GLY A 59 -6.62 0.81 -12.76
C GLY A 59 -5.21 0.22 -12.72
N PHE A 60 -5.05 -0.99 -12.17
CA PHE A 60 -3.74 -1.63 -12.06
C PHE A 60 -3.25 -2.10 -13.43
N LYS A 61 -2.09 -1.58 -13.83
CA LYS A 61 -1.42 -1.94 -15.08
C LYS A 61 0.01 -2.34 -14.78
N LYS A 62 0.39 -3.55 -15.19
CA LYS A 62 1.79 -4.00 -15.17
C LYS A 62 2.53 -3.32 -16.31
N VAL A 63 3.11 -2.16 -16.04
CA VAL A 63 3.88 -1.37 -17.01
C VAL A 63 5.38 -1.44 -16.73
N GLY A 64 5.76 -2.17 -15.71
CA GLY A 64 7.11 -2.27 -15.19
C GLY A 64 7.53 -1.03 -14.40
N SER A 65 8.69 -1.13 -13.77
CA SER A 65 9.38 0.00 -13.16
C SER A 65 10.86 0.01 -13.53
N LEU A 66 11.40 1.21 -13.64
CA LEU A 66 12.79 1.43 -14.02
C LEU A 66 13.47 2.24 -12.92
N SER A 67 14.61 1.76 -12.44
CA SER A 67 15.51 2.51 -11.58
C SER A 67 16.83 2.72 -12.31
N VAL A 68 17.25 3.97 -12.41
CA VAL A 68 18.45 4.35 -13.18
C VAL A 68 19.62 4.70 -12.25
N ALA A 69 20.83 4.54 -12.76
CA ALA A 69 22.07 4.92 -12.12
C ALA A 69 22.82 5.95 -12.99
N ASP A 70 23.20 7.06 -12.39
CA ASP A 70 24.00 8.13 -12.99
C ASP A 70 25.50 8.03 -12.64
N ASN A 71 25.87 7.00 -11.87
CA ASN A 71 27.25 6.71 -11.53
C ASN A 71 27.42 5.21 -11.19
N SER A 72 28.68 4.76 -11.11
CA SER A 72 29.03 3.36 -10.89
C SER A 72 28.62 2.85 -9.52
N GLU A 73 28.71 3.68 -8.49
CA GLU A 73 28.35 3.32 -7.12
C GLU A 73 26.84 3.04 -7.00
N ARG A 74 26.04 3.87 -7.64
CA ARG A 74 24.58 3.65 -7.70
C ARG A 74 24.23 2.41 -8.51
N LEU A 75 24.92 2.16 -9.62
CA LEU A 75 24.70 0.93 -10.41
C LEU A 75 25.05 -0.30 -9.59
N GLU A 76 26.16 -0.30 -8.86
CA GLU A 76 26.53 -1.42 -7.99
C GLU A 76 25.49 -1.67 -6.89
N GLU A 77 24.92 -0.61 -6.29
CA GLU A 77 23.82 -0.74 -5.34
C GLU A 77 22.58 -1.40 -5.97
N LEU A 78 22.20 -0.97 -7.18
CA LEU A 78 21.06 -1.56 -7.91
C LEU A 78 21.31 -3.02 -8.26
N VAL A 79 22.52 -3.38 -8.70
CA VAL A 79 22.90 -4.77 -8.99
C VAL A 79 22.84 -5.65 -7.73
N ARG A 80 23.29 -5.14 -6.59
CA ARG A 80 23.13 -5.84 -5.30
C ARG A 80 21.66 -6.04 -4.94
N GLY A 81 20.83 -5.00 -5.17
CA GLY A 81 19.38 -5.09 -5.02
C GLY A 81 18.75 -6.15 -5.92
N ALA A 82 19.21 -6.26 -7.16
CA ALA A 82 18.78 -7.29 -8.10
C ALA A 82 19.14 -8.71 -7.62
N GLY A 83 20.33 -8.88 -7.03
CA GLY A 83 20.72 -10.15 -6.40
C GLY A 83 19.78 -10.53 -5.24
N MET A 84 19.40 -9.57 -4.42
CA MET A 84 18.47 -9.77 -3.31
C MET A 84 17.04 -10.05 -3.81
N ALA A 85 16.59 -9.39 -4.88
CA ALA A 85 15.26 -9.56 -5.46
C ALA A 85 15.01 -11.01 -5.89
N ARG A 86 16.02 -11.66 -6.46
CA ARG A 86 15.96 -13.09 -6.84
C ARG A 86 15.73 -14.01 -5.65
N CYS A 87 16.25 -13.66 -4.46
CA CYS A 87 15.99 -14.40 -3.22
C CYS A 87 14.55 -14.23 -2.71
N PHE A 88 13.84 -13.24 -3.24
CA PHE A 88 12.47 -12.88 -2.86
C PHE A 88 11.45 -13.19 -3.96
N ASP A 89 11.86 -13.97 -4.98
CA ASP A 89 11.04 -14.34 -6.14
C ASP A 89 10.51 -13.12 -6.93
N VAL A 90 11.26 -12.01 -6.92
CA VAL A 90 10.98 -10.84 -7.75
C VAL A 90 11.84 -10.90 -8.99
N ASP A 91 11.19 -10.95 -10.16
CA ASP A 91 11.86 -10.88 -11.45
C ASP A 91 12.43 -9.49 -11.67
N ILE A 92 13.73 -9.41 -11.95
CA ILE A 92 14.46 -8.16 -12.12
C ILE A 92 15.61 -8.34 -13.11
N GLU A 93 15.73 -7.42 -14.03
CA GLU A 93 16.77 -7.38 -15.05
C GLU A 93 17.73 -6.21 -14.77
N VAL A 94 19.02 -6.47 -14.87
CA VAL A 94 20.05 -5.41 -14.92
C VAL A 94 20.22 -5.05 -16.38
N ILE A 95 20.06 -3.78 -16.72
CA ILE A 95 20.06 -3.27 -18.09
C ILE A 95 21.09 -2.18 -18.23
N ASP A 96 21.66 -2.06 -19.44
CA ASP A 96 22.57 -0.97 -19.82
C ASP A 96 21.78 0.29 -20.27
N ALA A 97 22.52 1.33 -20.66
CA ALA A 97 21.92 2.60 -21.08
C ALA A 97 21.16 2.50 -22.42
N ASP A 98 21.59 1.63 -23.33
CA ASP A 98 20.96 1.45 -24.64
C ASP A 98 19.63 0.68 -24.47
N GLU A 99 19.62 -0.42 -23.72
CA GLU A 99 18.42 -1.18 -23.37
C GLU A 99 17.40 -0.31 -22.62
N LEU A 100 17.88 0.63 -21.79
CA LEU A 100 17.03 1.56 -21.07
C LEU A 100 16.26 2.48 -21.99
N VAL A 101 16.92 3.06 -23.02
CA VAL A 101 16.29 3.92 -24.04
C VAL A 101 15.27 3.14 -24.89
N GLU A 102 15.57 1.88 -25.22
CA GLU A 102 14.62 1.02 -25.95
C GLU A 102 13.32 0.82 -25.15
N ARG A 103 13.41 0.62 -23.85
CA ARG A 103 12.24 0.41 -22.96
C ARG A 103 11.53 1.72 -22.61
N TRP A 104 12.27 2.82 -22.54
CA TRP A 104 11.74 4.13 -22.16
C TRP A 104 12.25 5.25 -23.08
N PRO A 105 11.70 5.39 -24.29
CA PRO A 105 12.21 6.31 -25.32
C PRO A 105 12.17 7.81 -24.95
N LEU A 106 11.48 8.16 -23.85
CA LEU A 106 11.38 9.54 -23.37
C LEU A 106 12.52 9.95 -22.43
N ILE A 107 13.38 8.98 -22.02
CA ILE A 107 14.48 9.29 -21.12
C ILE A 107 15.66 9.89 -21.89
N ASN A 108 16.32 10.88 -21.30
CA ASN A 108 17.63 11.33 -21.77
C ASN A 108 18.71 10.41 -21.18
N PRO A 109 19.46 9.64 -22.00
CA PRO A 109 20.46 8.71 -21.50
C PRO A 109 21.77 9.38 -21.08
N GLU A 110 21.95 10.69 -21.32
CA GLU A 110 23.18 11.40 -21.01
C GLU A 110 23.51 11.29 -19.51
N GLY A 111 24.69 10.75 -19.19
CA GLY A 111 25.14 10.55 -17.80
C GLY A 111 24.56 9.32 -17.13
N ILE A 112 23.69 8.53 -17.78
CA ILE A 112 23.19 7.27 -17.24
C ILE A 112 24.15 6.14 -17.60
N VAL A 113 24.57 5.36 -16.59
CA VAL A 113 25.49 4.23 -16.77
C VAL A 113 24.78 2.87 -16.80
N GLY A 114 23.48 2.84 -16.53
CA GLY A 114 22.64 1.65 -16.55
C GLY A 114 21.51 1.72 -15.52
N GLY A 115 20.86 0.59 -15.28
CA GLY A 115 19.72 0.53 -14.36
C GLY A 115 19.22 -0.88 -14.09
N VAL A 116 18.07 -0.96 -13.46
CA VAL A 116 17.34 -2.21 -13.28
C VAL A 116 15.87 -2.04 -13.69
N TRP A 117 15.34 -3.07 -14.30
CA TRP A 117 13.95 -3.16 -14.73
C TRP A 117 13.22 -4.26 -13.96
N ILE A 118 12.05 -3.94 -13.43
CA ILE A 118 11.15 -4.90 -12.76
C ILE A 118 9.85 -4.98 -13.57
N PRO A 119 9.67 -6.01 -14.41
CA PRO A 119 8.54 -6.10 -15.35
C PRO A 119 7.18 -6.27 -14.65
N SER A 120 7.17 -6.84 -13.45
CA SER A 120 5.95 -7.10 -12.68
C SER A 120 5.44 -5.90 -11.89
N ASP A 121 6.24 -4.84 -11.77
CA ASP A 121 5.82 -3.57 -11.17
C ASP A 121 4.82 -2.84 -12.08
N GLY A 122 4.13 -1.87 -11.50
CA GLY A 122 3.12 -1.15 -12.27
C GLY A 122 2.60 0.11 -11.60
N GLN A 123 1.43 0.51 -12.05
CA GLN A 123 0.69 1.63 -11.48
C GLN A 123 -0.77 1.25 -11.26
N ALA A 124 -1.41 1.89 -10.30
CA ALA A 124 -2.83 1.74 -10.00
C ALA A 124 -3.46 3.12 -9.75
N SER A 125 -4.77 3.21 -9.85
CA SER A 125 -5.52 4.36 -9.35
C SER A 125 -5.74 4.19 -7.84
N PRO A 126 -5.17 5.02 -6.96
CA PRO A 126 -5.35 4.87 -5.52
C PRO A 126 -6.81 5.00 -5.09
N VAL A 127 -7.56 5.87 -5.76
CA VAL A 127 -8.99 6.07 -5.51
C VAL A 127 -9.77 4.82 -5.91
N ASP A 128 -9.61 4.33 -7.14
CA ASP A 128 -10.34 3.17 -7.63
C ASP A 128 -9.98 1.91 -6.84
N THR A 129 -8.69 1.72 -6.51
CA THR A 129 -8.24 0.61 -5.66
C THR A 129 -8.93 0.63 -4.29
N THR A 130 -9.03 1.80 -3.65
CA THR A 130 -9.71 1.94 -2.35
C THR A 130 -11.20 1.63 -2.48
N MET A 131 -11.84 2.14 -3.52
CA MET A 131 -13.27 1.87 -3.77
C MET A 131 -13.53 0.40 -4.10
N ALA A 132 -12.65 -0.25 -4.86
CA ALA A 132 -12.72 -1.69 -5.14
C ALA A 132 -12.60 -2.53 -3.85
N LEU A 133 -11.62 -2.22 -3.00
CA LEU A 133 -11.45 -2.88 -1.70
C LEU A 133 -12.69 -2.71 -0.81
N ALA A 134 -13.23 -1.49 -0.72
CA ALA A 134 -14.43 -1.22 0.06
C ALA A 134 -15.66 -1.94 -0.49
N ALA A 135 -15.83 -2.00 -1.82
CA ALA A 135 -16.93 -2.73 -2.45
C ALA A 135 -16.89 -4.23 -2.15
N VAL A 136 -15.69 -4.84 -2.26
CA VAL A 136 -15.52 -6.26 -1.93
C VAL A 136 -15.71 -6.52 -0.44
N ALA A 137 -15.22 -5.64 0.44
CA ALA A 137 -15.46 -5.75 1.87
C ALA A 137 -16.96 -5.71 2.20
N LYS A 138 -17.70 -4.74 1.63
CA LYS A 138 -19.16 -4.64 1.79
C LYS A 138 -19.87 -5.90 1.28
N LYS A 139 -19.49 -6.42 0.12
CA LYS A 139 -20.05 -7.66 -0.45
C LYS A 139 -19.83 -8.86 0.50
N ASN A 140 -18.74 -8.86 1.26
CA ASN A 140 -18.42 -9.90 2.25
C ASN A 140 -18.97 -9.59 3.66
N GLY A 141 -19.87 -8.64 3.81
CA GLY A 141 -20.59 -8.36 5.06
C GLY A 141 -20.02 -7.25 5.92
N ALA A 142 -18.88 -6.64 5.55
CA ALA A 142 -18.35 -5.52 6.30
C ALA A 142 -19.24 -4.28 6.14
N LYS A 143 -19.46 -3.55 7.24
CA LYS A 143 -20.14 -2.26 7.26
C LYS A 143 -19.11 -1.15 7.09
N VAL A 144 -19.24 -0.33 6.07
CA VAL A 144 -18.39 0.85 5.84
C VAL A 144 -19.25 2.10 6.08
N ILE A 145 -18.91 2.86 7.09
CA ILE A 145 -19.67 4.03 7.54
C ILE A 145 -18.77 5.26 7.43
N GLU A 146 -19.22 6.20 6.63
CA GLU A 146 -18.53 7.47 6.37
C GLU A 146 -19.16 8.60 7.20
N GLY A 147 -18.42 9.68 7.45
CA GLY A 147 -18.87 10.82 8.22
C GLY A 147 -18.89 10.55 9.74
N ILE A 148 -18.15 9.56 10.24
CA ILE A 148 -18.07 9.25 11.67
C ILE A 148 -16.64 9.40 12.18
N SER A 149 -16.44 10.29 13.15
CA SER A 149 -15.16 10.50 13.79
C SER A 149 -15.00 9.62 15.03
N VAL A 150 -13.93 8.84 15.07
CA VAL A 150 -13.49 8.15 16.29
C VAL A 150 -12.74 9.16 17.17
N LYS A 151 -13.21 9.34 18.39
CA LYS A 151 -12.65 10.27 19.40
C LYS A 151 -11.63 9.59 20.29
N ALA A 152 -11.88 8.35 20.68
CA ALA A 152 -11.03 7.57 21.57
C ALA A 152 -11.19 6.08 21.34
N ILE A 153 -10.16 5.30 21.70
CA ILE A 153 -10.24 3.85 21.85
C ILE A 153 -10.62 3.56 23.31
N GLN A 154 -11.65 2.80 23.52
CA GLN A 154 -12.05 2.33 24.85
C GLN A 154 -11.18 1.15 25.28
N THR A 155 -10.75 1.18 26.54
CA THR A 155 -9.95 0.08 27.11
C THR A 155 -10.47 -0.32 28.48
N SER A 156 -10.37 -1.62 28.78
CA SER A 156 -10.63 -2.18 30.12
C SER A 156 -9.60 -3.27 30.42
N ASN A 157 -9.00 -3.20 31.60
CA ASN A 157 -7.98 -4.16 32.04
C ASN A 157 -6.83 -4.35 31.03
N GLY A 158 -6.39 -3.27 30.36
CA GLY A 158 -5.29 -3.29 29.38
C GLY A 158 -5.66 -3.88 28.02
N ARG A 159 -6.94 -4.06 27.72
CA ARG A 159 -7.45 -4.54 26.43
C ARG A 159 -8.38 -3.53 25.80
N ALA A 160 -8.35 -3.39 24.49
CA ALA A 160 -9.36 -2.62 23.77
C ALA A 160 -10.73 -3.30 23.90
N THR A 161 -11.77 -2.52 24.07
CA THR A 161 -13.16 -2.97 24.21
C THR A 161 -14.10 -2.29 23.22
N GLY A 162 -13.61 -1.32 22.46
CA GLY A 162 -14.39 -0.59 21.47
C GLY A 162 -13.81 0.78 21.18
N VAL A 163 -14.64 1.65 20.65
CA VAL A 163 -14.31 3.04 20.34
C VAL A 163 -15.44 3.98 20.72
N ASP A 164 -15.07 5.21 21.11
CA ASP A 164 -16.02 6.33 21.24
C ASP A 164 -16.06 7.09 19.93
N THR A 165 -17.26 7.38 19.44
CA THR A 165 -17.48 8.19 18.24
C THR A 165 -18.30 9.42 18.56
N ASP A 166 -18.47 10.32 17.58
CA ASP A 166 -19.37 11.47 17.69
C ASP A 166 -20.86 11.08 17.69
N LEU A 167 -21.19 9.84 17.31
CA LEU A 167 -22.54 9.29 17.35
C LEU A 167 -22.76 8.28 18.48
N GLY A 168 -21.79 8.11 19.39
CA GLY A 168 -21.85 7.21 20.54
C GLY A 168 -20.81 6.09 20.47
N PRO A 169 -20.77 5.23 21.50
CA PRO A 169 -19.80 4.16 21.60
C PRO A 169 -20.15 2.98 20.67
N ILE A 170 -19.11 2.30 20.20
CA ILE A 170 -19.20 1.04 19.47
C ILE A 170 -18.33 0.01 20.20
N GLU A 171 -18.93 -1.07 20.67
CA GLU A 171 -18.22 -2.18 21.29
C GLU A 171 -17.55 -3.05 20.23
N ALA A 172 -16.31 -3.48 20.49
CA ALA A 172 -15.56 -4.36 19.61
C ALA A 172 -14.53 -5.18 20.39
N GLU A 173 -14.36 -6.44 20.04
CA GLU A 173 -13.32 -7.30 20.61
C GLU A 173 -11.91 -6.92 20.12
N TYR A 174 -11.82 -6.42 18.88
CA TYR A 174 -10.58 -5.96 18.25
C TYR A 174 -10.78 -4.58 17.64
N VAL A 175 -9.81 -3.70 17.86
CA VAL A 175 -9.75 -2.38 17.24
C VAL A 175 -8.50 -2.26 16.41
N VAL A 176 -8.66 -2.01 15.10
CA VAL A 176 -7.56 -1.80 14.17
C VAL A 176 -7.48 -0.32 13.81
N THR A 177 -6.39 0.32 14.18
CA THR A 177 -6.14 1.72 13.84
C THR A 177 -5.46 1.79 12.46
N ALA A 178 -6.17 2.32 11.47
CA ALA A 178 -5.68 2.54 10.12
C ALA A 178 -5.80 4.04 9.71
N ALA A 179 -5.67 4.92 10.70
CA ALA A 179 -5.91 6.37 10.56
C ALA A 179 -4.70 7.16 10.01
N GLY A 180 -3.73 6.50 9.37
CA GLY A 180 -2.56 7.16 8.79
C GLY A 180 -1.80 7.99 9.84
N MET A 181 -1.45 9.23 9.50
CA MET A 181 -0.71 10.13 10.40
C MET A 181 -1.46 10.44 11.72
N TRP A 182 -2.78 10.35 11.73
CA TRP A 182 -3.60 10.59 12.94
C TRP A 182 -3.61 9.39 13.90
N SER A 183 -3.06 8.24 13.52
CA SER A 183 -2.94 7.06 14.40
C SER A 183 -2.11 7.33 15.65
N HIS A 184 -1.12 8.25 15.56
CA HIS A 184 -0.29 8.64 16.70
C HIS A 184 -1.12 9.13 17.90
N GLN A 185 -2.12 10.00 17.65
CA GLN A 185 -2.97 10.53 18.71
C GLN A 185 -3.80 9.44 19.40
N LEU A 186 -4.48 8.60 18.59
CA LEU A 186 -5.30 7.49 19.10
C LEU A 186 -4.46 6.48 19.90
N GLY A 187 -3.24 6.18 19.44
CA GLY A 187 -2.32 5.29 20.15
C GLY A 187 -1.86 5.87 21.48
N ARG A 188 -1.45 7.15 21.49
CA ARG A 188 -0.97 7.84 22.69
C ARG A 188 -2.00 7.82 23.82
N ASP A 189 -3.27 8.01 23.50
CA ASP A 189 -4.35 8.10 24.49
C ASP A 189 -4.60 6.75 25.20
N VAL A 190 -4.13 5.64 24.65
CA VAL A 190 -4.17 4.31 25.23
C VAL A 190 -2.79 3.74 25.61
N GLY A 191 -1.76 4.61 25.66
CA GLY A 191 -0.40 4.24 26.08
C GLY A 191 0.42 3.50 25.02
N VAL A 192 -0.01 3.51 23.77
CA VAL A 192 0.72 2.91 22.64
C VAL A 192 1.49 4.00 21.87
N ASN A 193 2.81 3.87 21.82
CA ASN A 193 3.64 4.79 21.03
C ASN A 193 3.65 4.38 19.56
N ILE A 194 3.01 5.19 18.72
CA ILE A 194 3.05 5.07 17.25
C ILE A 194 3.91 6.22 16.74
N PRO A 195 5.16 5.96 16.28
CA PRO A 195 6.14 7.01 15.95
C PRO A 195 5.87 7.64 14.58
N LEU A 196 4.70 8.24 14.42
CA LEU A 196 4.30 8.99 13.23
C LEU A 196 4.28 10.48 13.54
N HIS A 197 4.77 11.28 12.61
CA HIS A 197 4.69 12.74 12.62
C HIS A 197 3.93 13.21 11.38
N ALA A 198 3.06 14.21 11.58
CA ALA A 198 2.34 14.90 10.52
C ALA A 198 3.11 16.16 10.12
#